data_22c8395ae74ce69e7ae432af959678d7
#
_entry.id   22c8395ae74ce69e7ae432af959678d7
#
_cell.length_a   1.000
_cell.length_b   1.000
_cell.length_c   1.000
_cell.angle_alpha   90.00
_cell.angle_beta   90.00
_cell.angle_gamma   90.00
#
_symmetry.space_group_name_H-M   'P 1'
#
loop_
_entity.id
_entity.type
_entity.pdbx_description
1 polymer ?
#
loop_
_entity_poly.entity_id
_entity_poly.type
_entity_poly.pdbx_seq_one_letter_code
_entity_poly.pdbx_strand_id
1 'polypeptide(L)'
;MKYIFSSFALYLIVSWTSESTAQTVDQAAEAATKKLFDAQSIGIELKLQGEYVGKEGDKAIAAQVVARGDKAFHALVLEGGLPGAGWDGGRYAILESAPLTDGRVEFRSPTDDGASAVLDENGLTLKRGERKGLLKRVERKSETLGLKPPAGAIVLFGGSAPNMDAFEERKDIEGMTAPTMFDGHMLAGAVTKRRFRDYQLHVEFMTGWEPQNIPWRRADAGIYMLSRY
;
A
#
# COMPACT_ATOMS: atom_id res chain seq x y z
N MET A 1 33.47 -8.30 -2.67
CA MET A 1 32.53 -8.81 -1.67
C MET A 1 31.17 -8.77 -2.32
N LYS A 2 30.70 -9.92 -2.83
CA LYS A 2 29.46 -10.02 -3.62
C LYS A 2 28.30 -10.29 -2.66
N TYR A 3 27.36 -9.40 -2.57
CA TYR A 3 26.12 -9.64 -1.85
C TYR A 3 25.14 -10.34 -2.79
N ILE A 4 24.84 -11.59 -2.47
CA ILE A 4 23.83 -12.40 -3.13
C ILE A 4 22.50 -12.10 -2.42
N PHE A 5 21.58 -11.43 -3.12
CA PHE A 5 20.21 -11.25 -2.66
C PHE A 5 19.42 -12.50 -3.04
N SER A 6 19.09 -13.31 -2.05
CA SER A 6 18.21 -14.46 -2.19
C SER A 6 16.76 -14.01 -2.10
N SER A 7 16.08 -13.95 -3.23
CA SER A 7 14.62 -14.02 -3.27
C SER A 7 14.24 -15.44 -2.92
N PHE A 8 13.57 -15.66 -1.80
CA PHE A 8 13.00 -16.95 -1.45
C PHE A 8 11.76 -17.19 -2.30
N ALA A 9 11.96 -17.68 -3.51
CA ALA A 9 11.01 -18.54 -4.17
C ALA A 9 11.30 -19.95 -3.68
N LEU A 10 10.39 -20.51 -2.91
CA LEU A 10 10.49 -21.90 -2.44
C LEU A 10 10.25 -22.83 -3.64
N TYR A 11 11.32 -23.21 -4.35
CA TYR A 11 11.26 -24.29 -5.32
C TYR A 11 11.34 -25.61 -4.55
N LEU A 12 10.20 -26.20 -4.28
CA LEU A 12 10.11 -27.61 -3.95
C LEU A 12 10.18 -28.40 -5.25
N ILE A 13 11.37 -28.90 -5.60
CA ILE A 13 11.50 -29.95 -6.59
C ILE A 13 11.01 -31.24 -5.93
N VAL A 14 9.78 -31.61 -6.20
CA VAL A 14 9.28 -32.96 -5.99
C VAL A 14 8.95 -33.53 -7.36
N SER A 15 9.85 -34.37 -7.84
CA SER A 15 9.55 -35.27 -8.94
C SER A 15 8.54 -36.31 -8.46
N TRP A 16 7.50 -36.52 -9.30
CA TRP A 16 6.48 -37.56 -9.23
C TRP A 16 5.31 -37.33 -8.26
N THR A 17 4.26 -37.06 -8.83
CA THR A 17 2.87 -37.53 -8.83
C THR A 17 1.87 -36.39 -9.03
N SER A 18 1.10 -36.56 -10.11
CA SER A 18 -0.29 -36.14 -10.27
C SER A 18 -0.64 -34.64 -10.28
N GLU A 19 -1.48 -34.30 -11.20
CA GLU A 19 -2.22 -33.05 -11.38
C GLU A 19 -2.78 -32.43 -10.07
N SER A 20 -2.93 -33.23 -9.01
CA SER A 20 -3.43 -32.77 -7.71
C SER A 20 -2.45 -31.86 -6.93
N THR A 21 -1.13 -31.99 -7.14
CA THR A 21 -0.13 -31.18 -6.42
C THR A 21 0.04 -29.78 -7.05
N ALA A 22 -0.05 -29.67 -8.36
CA ALA A 22 -0.04 -28.38 -9.04
C ALA A 22 -1.27 -27.53 -8.64
N GLN A 23 -2.43 -28.16 -8.60
CA GLN A 23 -3.70 -27.53 -8.21
C GLN A 23 -3.70 -27.04 -6.75
N THR A 24 -3.04 -27.74 -5.84
CA THR A 24 -2.93 -27.32 -4.42
C THR A 24 -1.94 -26.16 -4.22
N VAL A 25 -0.87 -26.09 -5.01
CA VAL A 25 0.09 -24.98 -4.98
C VAL A 25 -0.55 -23.71 -5.53
N ASP A 26 -1.28 -23.78 -6.63
CA ASP A 26 -2.01 -22.64 -7.19
C ASP A 26 -3.07 -22.11 -6.25
N GLN A 27 -3.84 -22.99 -5.60
CA GLN A 27 -4.85 -22.59 -4.60
C GLN A 27 -4.23 -21.91 -3.37
N ALA A 28 -3.07 -22.39 -2.90
CA ALA A 28 -2.37 -21.78 -1.78
C ALA A 28 -1.83 -20.38 -2.13
N ALA A 29 -1.29 -20.22 -3.34
CA ALA A 29 -0.83 -18.92 -3.85
C ALA A 29 -1.98 -17.93 -4.02
N GLU A 30 -3.12 -18.37 -4.55
CA GLU A 30 -4.33 -17.57 -4.67
C GLU A 30 -4.87 -17.15 -3.29
N ALA A 31 -4.94 -18.08 -2.34
CA ALA A 31 -5.38 -17.78 -0.98
C ALA A 31 -4.43 -16.80 -0.26
N ALA A 32 -3.11 -16.93 -0.47
CA ALA A 32 -2.13 -15.98 0.07
C ALA A 32 -2.30 -14.59 -0.54
N THR A 33 -2.47 -14.51 -1.86
CA THR A 33 -2.72 -13.26 -2.57
C THR A 33 -4.02 -12.61 -2.10
N LYS A 34 -5.09 -13.39 -1.93
CA LYS A 34 -6.37 -12.90 -1.44
C LYS A 34 -6.25 -12.22 -0.07
N LYS A 35 -5.45 -12.77 0.84
CA LYS A 35 -5.23 -12.17 2.18
C LYS A 35 -4.62 -10.77 2.12
N LEU A 36 -3.86 -10.46 1.09
CA LEU A 36 -3.25 -9.13 0.92
C LEU A 36 -4.28 -8.04 0.57
N PHE A 37 -5.45 -8.43 0.05
CA PHE A 37 -6.45 -7.49 -0.46
C PHE A 37 -7.83 -7.64 0.22
N ASP A 38 -8.05 -8.68 1.01
CA ASP A 38 -9.32 -8.91 1.68
C ASP A 38 -9.44 -8.08 2.96
N ALA A 39 -10.19 -6.98 2.86
CA ALA A 39 -10.44 -6.07 3.97
C ALA A 39 -11.09 -6.74 5.19
N GLN A 40 -11.85 -7.83 5.00
CA GLN A 40 -12.49 -8.56 6.10
C GLN A 40 -11.47 -9.38 6.88
N SER A 41 -10.53 -10.02 6.19
CA SER A 41 -9.46 -10.79 6.82
C SER A 41 -8.41 -9.91 7.51
N ILE A 42 -8.18 -8.69 7.00
CA ILE A 42 -7.27 -7.71 7.61
C ILE A 42 -7.85 -7.14 8.92
N GLY A 43 -9.14 -6.93 8.96
CA GLY A 43 -9.85 -6.57 10.18
C GLY A 43 -9.68 -5.10 10.60
N ILE A 44 -9.58 -4.89 11.93
CA ILE A 44 -9.60 -3.54 12.53
C ILE A 44 -8.38 -2.69 12.17
N GLU A 45 -7.22 -3.30 11.93
CA GLU A 45 -6.00 -2.55 11.59
C GLU A 45 -6.16 -1.74 10.31
N LEU A 46 -6.83 -2.29 9.29
CA LEU A 46 -7.13 -1.58 8.05
C LEU A 46 -8.08 -0.38 8.29
N LYS A 47 -9.02 -0.51 9.24
CA LYS A 47 -9.94 0.58 9.59
C LYS A 47 -9.24 1.71 10.33
N LEU A 48 -8.24 1.39 11.13
CA LEU A 48 -7.48 2.36 11.91
C LEU A 48 -6.35 3.01 11.10
N GLN A 49 -5.77 2.30 10.13
CA GLN A 49 -4.83 2.91 9.20
C GLN A 49 -5.54 3.95 8.33
N GLY A 50 -4.87 5.08 8.09
CA GLY A 50 -5.42 6.11 7.20
C GLY A 50 -4.95 7.52 7.55
N GLU A 51 -5.67 8.48 6.98
CA GLU A 51 -5.42 9.90 7.16
C GLU A 51 -6.44 10.51 8.09
N TYR A 52 -5.96 11.41 8.95
CA TYR A 52 -6.76 12.07 9.97
C TYR A 52 -6.50 13.57 9.91
N VAL A 53 -7.55 14.39 10.00
CA VAL A 53 -7.45 15.85 10.01
C VAL A 53 -8.23 16.46 11.14
N GLY A 54 -7.73 17.58 11.65
CA GLY A 54 -8.37 18.31 12.74
C GLY A 54 -7.64 19.57 13.10
N LYS A 55 -7.80 19.98 14.34
CA LYS A 55 -7.14 21.17 14.89
C LYS A 55 -6.56 20.88 16.25
N GLU A 56 -5.44 21.53 16.55
CA GLU A 56 -4.87 21.69 17.89
C GLU A 56 -4.94 23.18 18.25
N GLY A 57 -5.93 23.56 19.06
CA GLY A 57 -6.33 24.95 19.18
C GLY A 57 -6.84 25.49 17.86
N ASP A 58 -6.31 26.61 17.39
CA ASP A 58 -6.67 27.21 16.09
C ASP A 58 -5.85 26.68 14.90
N LYS A 59 -4.80 25.90 15.18
CA LYS A 59 -3.90 25.41 14.14
C LYS A 59 -4.43 24.14 13.50
N ALA A 60 -4.46 24.14 12.17
CA ALA A 60 -4.74 22.91 11.42
C ALA A 60 -3.62 21.89 11.66
N ILE A 61 -4.02 20.65 11.85
CA ILE A 61 -3.11 19.53 12.07
C ILE A 61 -3.67 18.28 11.39
N ALA A 62 -2.79 17.43 10.92
CA ALA A 62 -3.16 16.17 10.33
C ALA A 62 -2.27 15.04 10.85
N ALA A 63 -2.69 13.81 10.61
CA ALA A 63 -1.86 12.64 10.86
C ALA A 63 -2.06 11.60 9.76
N GLN A 64 -0.98 10.90 9.43
CA GLN A 64 -1.01 9.67 8.65
C GLN A 64 -0.67 8.51 9.58
N VAL A 65 -1.61 7.60 9.78
CA VAL A 65 -1.47 6.41 10.62
C VAL A 65 -1.22 5.20 9.75
N VAL A 66 -0.15 4.48 10.03
CA VAL A 66 0.31 3.33 9.25
C VAL A 66 0.52 2.13 10.17
N ALA A 67 -0.12 1.01 9.86
CA ALA A 67 0.11 -0.26 10.55
C ALA A 67 1.55 -0.75 10.30
N ARG A 68 2.16 -1.36 11.33
CA ARG A 68 3.55 -1.83 11.31
C ARG A 68 3.72 -3.33 11.52
N GLY A 69 2.62 -4.06 11.53
CA GLY A 69 2.56 -5.46 11.93
C GLY A 69 2.40 -5.62 13.44
N ASP A 70 2.06 -6.83 13.88
CA ASP A 70 1.88 -7.17 15.30
C ASP A 70 0.94 -6.20 16.05
N LYS A 71 -0.07 -5.71 15.34
CA LYS A 71 -1.04 -4.70 15.83
C LYS A 71 -0.43 -3.38 16.28
N ALA A 72 0.82 -3.09 15.91
CA ALA A 72 1.48 -1.82 16.17
C ALA A 72 1.29 -0.85 15.01
N PHE A 73 1.43 0.45 15.31
CA PHE A 73 1.23 1.54 14.34
C PHE A 73 2.30 2.62 14.51
N HIS A 74 2.55 3.36 13.44
CA HIS A 74 3.20 4.66 13.48
C HIS A 74 2.19 5.74 13.10
N ALA A 75 2.29 6.90 13.71
CA ALA A 75 1.55 8.08 13.30
C ALA A 75 2.54 9.20 12.94
N LEU A 76 2.47 9.67 11.70
CA LEU A 76 3.17 10.86 11.25
C LEU A 76 2.23 12.06 11.43
N VAL A 77 2.52 12.91 12.39
CA VAL A 77 1.72 14.10 12.71
C VAL A 77 2.29 15.30 11.96
N LEU A 78 1.45 15.98 11.18
CA LEU A 78 1.81 17.04 10.25
C LEU A 78 1.17 18.35 10.65
N GLU A 79 1.96 19.43 10.76
CA GLU A 79 1.41 20.77 11.00
C GLU A 79 0.92 21.39 9.68
N GLY A 80 -0.24 22.04 9.71
CA GLY A 80 -0.85 22.69 8.54
C GLY A 80 -1.84 21.83 7.77
N GLY A 81 -1.73 20.50 7.82
CA GLY A 81 -2.64 19.61 7.08
C GLY A 81 -1.96 18.39 6.49
N LEU A 82 -2.62 17.76 5.53
CA LEU A 82 -2.08 16.61 4.78
C LEU A 82 -1.26 17.07 3.57
N PRO A 83 -0.35 16.23 3.04
CA PRO A 83 0.31 16.47 1.76
C PRO A 83 -0.70 16.76 0.65
N GLY A 84 -0.48 17.87 -0.09
CA GLY A 84 -1.42 18.37 -1.09
C GLY A 84 -2.70 19.01 -0.52
N ALA A 85 -2.83 19.13 0.81
CA ALA A 85 -3.98 19.70 1.49
C ALA A 85 -3.56 20.44 2.77
N GLY A 86 -2.64 21.39 2.64
CA GLY A 86 -2.23 22.32 3.68
C GLY A 86 -0.87 22.06 4.32
N TRP A 87 -0.29 20.88 4.20
CA TRP A 87 1.09 20.67 4.65
C TRP A 87 2.09 21.27 3.66
N ASP A 88 3.00 22.06 4.16
CA ASP A 88 4.03 22.78 3.37
C ASP A 88 5.38 22.06 3.26
N GLY A 89 5.47 20.81 3.75
CA GLY A 89 6.72 20.06 3.84
C GLY A 89 7.54 20.40 5.12
N GLY A 90 6.99 21.22 5.99
CA GLY A 90 7.65 21.68 7.20
C GLY A 90 7.57 20.69 8.36
N ARG A 91 7.16 21.20 9.53
CA ARG A 91 7.19 20.44 10.78
C ARG A 91 6.34 19.18 10.77
N TYR A 92 6.92 18.12 11.26
CA TYR A 92 6.26 16.86 11.54
C TYR A 92 6.78 16.21 12.81
N ALA A 93 6.01 15.29 13.37
CA ALA A 93 6.44 14.43 14.46
C ALA A 93 6.07 12.98 14.16
N ILE A 94 6.91 12.06 14.57
CA ILE A 94 6.62 10.62 14.48
C ILE A 94 6.25 10.14 15.88
N LEU A 95 5.12 9.45 15.98
CA LEU A 95 4.69 8.74 17.17
C LEU A 95 4.66 7.24 16.92
N GLU A 96 5.11 6.48 17.87
CA GLU A 96 5.11 5.02 17.85
C GLU A 96 4.10 4.47 18.82
N SER A 97 3.45 3.36 18.48
CA SER A 97 2.42 2.79 19.34
C SER A 97 2.89 1.57 20.12
N ALA A 98 2.22 1.36 21.27
CA ALA A 98 2.01 0.03 21.81
C ALA A 98 1.08 -0.77 20.87
N PRO A 99 1.05 -2.12 20.98
CA PRO A 99 0.08 -2.91 20.24
C PRO A 99 -1.36 -2.53 20.57
N LEU A 100 -2.22 -2.60 19.55
CA LEU A 100 -3.65 -2.40 19.67
C LEU A 100 -4.24 -3.32 20.77
N THR A 101 -4.92 -2.71 21.73
CA THR A 101 -5.61 -3.40 22.82
C THR A 101 -7.02 -2.85 22.96
N ASP A 102 -8.02 -3.72 23.02
CA ASP A 102 -9.44 -3.35 23.22
C ASP A 102 -9.94 -2.27 22.24
N GLY A 103 -9.54 -2.37 20.96
CA GLY A 103 -9.93 -1.42 19.92
C GLY A 103 -9.24 -0.06 20.02
N ARG A 104 -8.21 0.08 20.85
CA ARG A 104 -7.52 1.33 21.14
C ARG A 104 -6.02 1.19 20.90
N VAL A 105 -5.42 2.21 20.30
CA VAL A 105 -3.97 2.33 20.06
C VAL A 105 -3.44 3.53 20.80
N GLU A 106 -2.44 3.32 21.64
CA GLU A 106 -1.75 4.39 22.36
C GLU A 106 -0.40 4.67 21.73
N PHE A 107 -0.16 5.92 21.40
CA PHE A 107 1.08 6.41 20.79
C PHE A 107 1.88 7.27 21.74
N ARG A 108 3.19 7.22 21.61
CA ARG A 108 4.14 8.08 22.31
C ARG A 108 5.23 8.57 21.35
N SER A 109 5.77 9.74 21.64
CA SER A 109 6.95 10.21 20.93
C SER A 109 8.17 9.41 21.36
N PRO A 110 9.01 8.95 20.42
CA PRO A 110 10.28 8.29 20.73
C PRO A 110 11.33 9.26 21.27
N THR A 111 11.11 10.58 21.13
CA THR A 111 12.06 11.63 21.57
C THR A 111 11.74 12.21 22.93
N ASP A 112 10.77 11.66 23.64
CA ASP A 112 10.34 12.08 24.99
C ASP A 112 9.99 13.58 25.10
N ASP A 113 9.46 14.16 24.02
CA ASP A 113 9.00 15.54 23.95
C ASP A 113 7.59 15.75 24.57
N GLY A 114 7.07 14.73 25.24
CA GLY A 114 5.75 14.72 25.87
C GLY A 114 4.58 14.63 24.90
N ALA A 115 4.83 14.39 23.61
CA ALA A 115 3.77 14.15 22.64
C ALA A 115 3.23 12.74 22.77
N SER A 116 1.92 12.61 22.79
CA SER A 116 1.20 11.34 22.81
C SER A 116 -0.10 11.42 22.03
N ALA A 117 -0.62 10.28 21.61
CA ALA A 117 -1.93 10.23 20.98
C ALA A 117 -2.66 8.94 21.34
N VAL A 118 -3.97 8.96 21.17
CA VAL A 118 -4.83 7.81 21.30
C VAL A 118 -5.71 7.74 20.08
N LEU A 119 -5.72 6.60 19.41
CA LEU A 119 -6.56 6.28 18.29
C LEU A 119 -7.60 5.25 18.69
N ASP A 120 -8.85 5.56 18.43
CA ASP A 120 -9.99 4.66 18.59
C ASP A 120 -11.04 4.91 17.47
N GLU A 121 -12.23 4.38 17.62
CA GLU A 121 -13.34 4.56 16.66
C GLU A 121 -13.76 6.03 16.48
N ASN A 122 -13.48 6.88 17.47
CA ASN A 122 -13.82 8.31 17.44
C ASN A 122 -12.79 9.16 16.70
N GLY A 123 -11.60 8.61 16.40
CA GLY A 123 -10.52 9.27 15.71
C GLY A 123 -9.22 9.30 16.52
N LEU A 124 -8.29 10.15 16.11
CA LEU A 124 -6.99 10.31 16.76
C LEU A 124 -7.01 11.52 17.69
N THR A 125 -6.92 11.29 18.99
CA THR A 125 -6.77 12.34 19.99
C THR A 125 -5.29 12.56 20.26
N LEU A 126 -4.76 13.69 19.81
CA LEU A 126 -3.37 14.12 20.04
C LEU A 126 -3.27 14.94 21.31
N LYS A 127 -2.18 14.75 22.07
CA LYS A 127 -1.84 15.57 23.26
C LYS A 127 -0.37 15.97 23.18
N ARG A 128 -0.11 17.29 23.35
CA ARG A 128 1.23 17.88 23.45
C ARG A 128 1.28 18.88 24.60
N GLY A 129 1.80 18.46 25.75
CA GLY A 129 1.66 19.24 26.98
C GLY A 129 0.20 19.43 27.37
N GLU A 130 -0.25 20.67 27.53
CA GLU A 130 -1.66 21.00 27.83
C GLU A 130 -2.55 21.06 26.58
N ARG A 131 -1.96 21.16 25.40
CA ARG A 131 -2.72 21.23 24.15
C ARG A 131 -3.28 19.87 23.76
N LYS A 132 -4.50 19.88 23.29
CA LYS A 132 -5.19 18.68 22.75
C LYS A 132 -5.81 19.00 21.40
N GLY A 133 -5.80 17.99 20.53
CA GLY A 133 -6.46 18.02 19.23
C GLY A 133 -7.19 16.72 18.96
N LEU A 134 -8.40 16.80 18.41
CA LEU A 134 -9.12 15.64 17.91
C LEU A 134 -9.10 15.69 16.38
N LEU A 135 -8.52 14.66 15.78
CA LEU A 135 -8.43 14.48 14.35
C LEU A 135 -9.39 13.39 13.92
N LYS A 136 -10.20 13.68 12.92
CA LYS A 136 -11.17 12.74 12.34
C LYS A 136 -10.57 12.08 11.12
N ARG A 137 -10.89 10.81 10.94
CA ARG A 137 -10.51 10.06 9.74
C ARG A 137 -11.12 10.69 8.50
N VAL A 138 -10.31 10.83 7.46
CA VAL A 138 -10.77 11.26 6.14
C VAL A 138 -10.39 10.22 5.11
N GLU A 139 -11.19 10.13 4.06
CA GLU A 139 -10.92 9.29 2.92
C GLU A 139 -10.81 10.19 1.70
N ARG A 140 -9.59 10.26 1.14
CA ARG A 140 -9.35 11.01 -0.08
C ARG A 140 -9.34 10.04 -1.25
N LYS A 141 -10.07 10.38 -2.30
CA LYS A 141 -10.07 9.64 -3.57
C LYS A 141 -9.51 10.52 -4.66
N SER A 142 -8.77 9.92 -5.59
CA SER A 142 -8.36 10.63 -6.78
C SER A 142 -9.59 10.99 -7.61
N GLU A 143 -9.62 12.22 -8.13
CA GLU A 143 -10.68 12.67 -9.05
C GLU A 143 -10.67 11.88 -10.36
N THR A 144 -9.54 11.25 -10.67
CA THR A 144 -9.39 10.46 -11.90
C THR A 144 -9.65 8.98 -11.71
N LEU A 145 -9.92 8.52 -10.47
CA LEU A 145 -10.18 7.11 -10.20
C LEU A 145 -11.50 6.66 -10.85
N GLY A 146 -11.43 5.65 -11.70
CA GLY A 146 -12.56 5.10 -12.43
C GLY A 146 -13.03 5.95 -13.61
N LEU A 147 -12.28 6.98 -14.02
CA LEU A 147 -12.64 7.75 -15.21
C LEU A 147 -12.53 6.90 -16.47
N LYS A 148 -13.49 7.09 -17.37
CA LYS A 148 -13.44 6.46 -18.69
C LYS A 148 -12.25 7.00 -19.48
N PRO A 149 -11.55 6.13 -20.23
CA PRO A 149 -10.50 6.56 -21.12
C PRO A 149 -11.00 7.64 -22.10
N PRO A 150 -10.23 8.69 -22.37
CA PRO A 150 -10.61 9.68 -23.37
C PRO A 150 -10.67 9.08 -24.77
N ALA A 151 -11.38 9.74 -25.68
CA ALA A 151 -11.48 9.31 -27.06
C ALA A 151 -10.08 9.17 -27.70
N GLY A 152 -9.83 8.04 -28.35
CA GLY A 152 -8.54 7.72 -28.98
C GLY A 152 -7.48 7.17 -28.02
N ALA A 153 -7.76 7.02 -26.74
CA ALA A 153 -6.87 6.36 -25.80
C ALA A 153 -6.71 4.88 -26.13
N ILE A 154 -5.50 4.38 -25.90
CA ILE A 154 -5.22 2.95 -26.00
C ILE A 154 -5.41 2.34 -24.62
N VAL A 155 -6.42 1.51 -24.47
CA VAL A 155 -6.67 0.79 -23.23
C VAL A 155 -5.78 -0.45 -23.22
N LEU A 156 -4.75 -0.42 -22.38
CA LEU A 156 -3.85 -1.55 -22.18
C LEU A 156 -4.47 -2.61 -21.27
N PHE A 157 -5.17 -2.15 -20.24
CA PHE A 157 -5.84 -2.99 -19.26
C PHE A 157 -7.08 -2.27 -18.73
N GLY A 158 -8.24 -2.92 -18.74
CA GLY A 158 -9.52 -2.32 -18.36
C GLY A 158 -10.24 -2.98 -17.19
N GLY A 159 -9.54 -3.78 -16.38
CA GLY A 159 -10.12 -4.40 -15.18
C GLY A 159 -11.02 -5.63 -15.43
N SER A 160 -11.46 -5.87 -16.63
CA SER A 160 -12.15 -7.12 -17.02
C SER A 160 -11.28 -7.89 -18.00
N ALA A 161 -11.39 -9.21 -18.00
CA ALA A 161 -10.58 -10.15 -18.78
C ALA A 161 -10.00 -9.54 -20.08
N PRO A 162 -8.79 -9.60 -20.30
CA PRO A 162 -7.94 -8.45 -20.54
C PRO A 162 -7.52 -8.35 -21.99
N ASN A 163 -7.07 -7.22 -22.36
CA ASN A 163 -6.06 -7.12 -23.41
C ASN A 163 -4.69 -7.65 -22.90
N MET A 164 -4.68 -8.87 -22.32
CA MET A 164 -3.42 -9.53 -21.97
C MET A 164 -2.54 -9.68 -23.22
N ASP A 165 -3.16 -9.73 -24.41
CA ASP A 165 -2.45 -9.68 -25.68
C ASP A 165 -1.67 -8.37 -25.92
N ALA A 166 -1.95 -7.33 -25.17
CA ALA A 166 -1.16 -6.08 -25.21
C ALA A 166 0.19 -6.21 -24.50
N PHE A 167 0.39 -7.28 -23.73
CA PHE A 167 1.59 -7.49 -22.94
C PHE A 167 2.39 -8.70 -23.40
N GLU A 168 3.67 -8.72 -23.04
CA GLU A 168 4.58 -9.84 -23.28
C GLU A 168 5.37 -10.17 -22.01
N GLU A 169 5.84 -11.40 -21.96
CA GLU A 169 6.77 -11.85 -20.93
C GLU A 169 8.18 -11.33 -21.23
N ARG A 170 8.89 -10.91 -20.20
CA ARG A 170 10.31 -10.52 -20.29
C ARG A 170 11.18 -11.56 -19.58
N LYS A 171 11.63 -12.56 -20.35
CA LYS A 171 12.50 -13.64 -19.84
C LYS A 171 13.93 -13.20 -19.50
N ASP A 172 14.33 -12.05 -20.01
CA ASP A 172 15.65 -11.45 -19.80
C ASP A 172 15.74 -10.65 -18.47
N ILE A 173 14.62 -10.47 -17.77
CA ILE A 173 14.56 -9.80 -16.48
C ILE A 173 14.09 -10.81 -15.43
N GLU A 174 14.95 -11.08 -14.45
CA GLU A 174 14.61 -11.98 -13.33
C GLU A 174 13.38 -11.45 -12.56
N GLY A 175 12.42 -12.32 -12.32
CA GLY A 175 11.16 -11.98 -11.64
C GLY A 175 10.07 -11.39 -12.53
N MET A 176 10.33 -11.14 -13.82
CA MET A 176 9.31 -10.77 -14.79
C MET A 176 8.70 -12.02 -15.40
N THR A 177 7.43 -12.25 -15.08
CA THR A 177 6.63 -13.35 -15.62
C THR A 177 5.64 -12.83 -16.65
N ALA A 178 4.92 -13.74 -17.30
CA ALA A 178 3.73 -13.35 -18.06
C ALA A 178 2.74 -12.64 -17.12
N PRO A 179 2.03 -11.60 -17.59
CA PRO A 179 1.05 -10.92 -16.77
C PRO A 179 -0.01 -11.90 -16.28
N THR A 180 -0.28 -11.89 -15.00
CA THR A 180 -1.31 -12.69 -14.35
C THR A 180 -2.41 -11.82 -13.79
N MET A 181 -3.57 -12.44 -13.57
CA MET A 181 -4.75 -11.75 -13.05
C MET A 181 -5.14 -12.29 -11.68
N PHE A 182 -5.58 -11.42 -10.81
CA PHE A 182 -6.23 -11.78 -9.57
C PHE A 182 -7.35 -10.78 -9.27
N ASP A 183 -8.56 -11.27 -9.09
CA ASP A 183 -9.75 -10.47 -8.72
C ASP A 183 -9.90 -9.16 -9.51
N GLY A 184 -9.82 -9.26 -10.85
CA GLY A 184 -9.94 -8.11 -11.74
C GLY A 184 -8.72 -7.18 -11.79
N HIS A 185 -7.64 -7.51 -11.11
CA HIS A 185 -6.41 -6.74 -11.09
C HIS A 185 -5.30 -7.48 -11.85
N MET A 186 -4.50 -6.74 -12.59
CA MET A 186 -3.28 -7.27 -13.18
C MET A 186 -2.15 -7.20 -12.14
N LEU A 187 -1.54 -8.33 -11.87
CA LEU A 187 -0.38 -8.40 -11.01
C LEU A 187 0.87 -7.90 -11.75
N ALA A 188 1.88 -7.47 -10.99
CA ALA A 188 3.13 -6.92 -11.53
C ALA A 188 3.87 -7.93 -12.43
N GLY A 189 4.75 -7.42 -13.29
CA GLY A 189 5.65 -8.24 -14.10
C GLY A 189 5.36 -8.22 -15.60
N ALA A 190 4.52 -7.29 -16.09
CA ALA A 190 4.14 -7.20 -17.50
C ALA A 190 4.90 -6.11 -18.24
N VAL A 191 5.21 -6.36 -19.51
CA VAL A 191 5.77 -5.36 -20.44
C VAL A 191 4.84 -5.22 -21.63
N THR A 192 4.61 -3.99 -22.10
CA THR A 192 3.78 -3.76 -23.28
C THR A 192 4.51 -4.20 -24.55
N LYS A 193 3.84 -4.99 -25.41
CA LYS A 193 4.35 -5.34 -26.74
C LYS A 193 4.56 -4.12 -27.62
N ARG A 194 3.61 -3.18 -27.56
CA ARG A 194 3.71 -1.91 -28.27
C ARG A 194 4.66 -0.98 -27.54
N ARG A 195 5.56 -0.35 -28.27
CA ARG A 195 6.45 0.70 -27.79
C ARG A 195 5.82 2.06 -27.96
N PHE A 196 5.93 2.90 -26.94
CA PHE A 196 5.42 4.27 -26.92
C PHE A 196 6.59 5.24 -26.82
N ARG A 197 6.45 6.42 -27.42
CA ARG A 197 7.48 7.44 -27.41
C ARG A 197 7.04 8.65 -26.58
N ASP A 198 6.05 9.38 -27.06
CA ASP A 198 5.46 10.53 -26.36
C ASP A 198 4.05 10.15 -25.94
N TYR A 199 3.79 10.06 -24.63
CA TYR A 199 2.51 9.57 -24.13
C TYR A 199 2.16 10.17 -22.77
N GLN A 200 0.88 10.18 -22.47
CA GLN A 200 0.35 10.30 -21.13
C GLN A 200 -0.14 8.92 -20.69
N LEU A 201 0.20 8.53 -19.48
CA LEU A 201 -0.20 7.25 -18.91
C LEU A 201 -1.10 7.49 -17.72
N HIS A 202 -2.28 6.89 -17.74
CA HIS A 202 -3.15 6.78 -16.58
C HIS A 202 -3.05 5.36 -16.03
N VAL A 203 -2.79 5.24 -14.74
CA VAL A 203 -2.71 3.96 -14.03
C VAL A 203 -3.45 4.07 -12.72
N GLU A 204 -4.31 3.12 -12.48
CA GLU A 204 -4.94 2.90 -11.19
C GLU A 204 -4.34 1.64 -10.57
N PHE A 205 -3.96 1.72 -9.31
CA PHE A 205 -3.31 0.60 -8.63
C PHE A 205 -3.85 0.43 -7.21
N MET A 206 -3.79 -0.80 -6.73
CA MET A 206 -4.10 -1.15 -5.36
C MET A 206 -2.87 -1.79 -4.73
N THR A 207 -2.50 -1.30 -3.55
CA THR A 207 -1.38 -1.87 -2.79
C THR A 207 -1.87 -3.00 -1.90
N GLY A 208 -1.10 -4.09 -1.81
CA GLY A 208 -1.38 -5.18 -0.88
C GLY A 208 -1.17 -4.78 0.58
N TRP A 209 -1.85 -5.47 1.48
CA TRP A 209 -1.68 -5.31 2.91
C TRP A 209 -0.47 -6.08 3.42
N GLU A 210 0.62 -5.38 3.67
CA GLU A 210 1.90 -5.95 4.10
C GLU A 210 2.52 -5.15 5.26
N PRO A 211 1.83 -4.97 6.39
CA PRO A 211 2.26 -4.08 7.45
C PRO A 211 3.58 -4.51 8.13
N GLN A 212 3.89 -5.81 8.11
CA GLN A 212 5.12 -6.37 8.69
C GLN A 212 6.36 -6.21 7.80
N ASN A 213 6.18 -5.88 6.53
CA ASN A 213 7.31 -5.67 5.63
C ASN A 213 8.09 -4.40 6.00
N ILE A 214 9.39 -4.42 5.74
CA ILE A 214 10.22 -3.23 5.85
C ILE A 214 9.73 -2.14 4.90
N PRO A 215 9.85 -0.86 5.25
CA PRO A 215 9.19 0.25 4.54
C PRO A 215 9.38 0.25 3.02
N TRP A 216 10.58 -0.03 2.54
CA TRP A 216 10.88 0.00 1.10
C TRP A 216 10.51 -1.28 0.33
N ARG A 217 10.01 -2.30 1.02
CA ARG A 217 9.46 -3.53 0.40
C ARG A 217 7.96 -3.65 0.55
N ARG A 218 7.34 -2.71 1.27
CA ARG A 218 5.93 -2.75 1.53
C ARG A 218 5.16 -2.39 0.28
N ALA A 219 4.45 -3.37 -0.29
CA ALA A 219 3.68 -3.22 -1.52
C ALA A 219 4.50 -2.53 -2.63
N ASP A 220 5.76 -2.93 -2.76
CA ASP A 220 6.70 -2.36 -3.73
C ASP A 220 6.22 -2.65 -5.15
N ALA A 221 5.89 -1.60 -5.87
CA ALA A 221 5.46 -1.66 -7.25
C ALA A 221 5.89 -0.40 -7.99
N GLY A 222 6.15 -0.53 -9.27
CA GLY A 222 6.61 0.59 -10.07
C GLY A 222 6.27 0.44 -11.55
N ILE A 223 6.39 1.55 -12.26
CA ILE A 223 6.27 1.61 -13.71
C ILE A 223 7.61 2.00 -14.27
N TYR A 224 8.17 1.11 -15.07
CA TYR A 224 9.46 1.34 -15.72
C TYR A 224 9.24 1.90 -17.13
N MET A 225 9.68 3.13 -17.37
CA MET A 225 9.63 3.75 -18.69
C MET A 225 10.84 3.31 -19.50
N LEU A 226 10.62 2.93 -20.76
CA LEU A 226 11.68 2.47 -21.68
C LEU A 226 12.50 1.30 -21.13
N SER A 227 11.92 0.50 -20.24
CA SER A 227 12.62 -0.59 -19.53
C SER A 227 13.90 -0.12 -18.80
N ARG A 228 13.86 1.09 -18.26
CA ARG A 228 14.95 1.71 -17.50
C ARG A 228 14.41 2.28 -16.18
N TYR A 229 15.31 2.38 -15.21
CA TYR A 229 15.08 3.06 -13.94
C TYR A 229 15.13 4.58 -14.15
#